data_89850fd58c5592ca254a5f341c6a58b1
#
_entry.id   89850fd58c5592ca254a5f341c6a58b1
#
_cell.length_a   1.000
_cell.length_b   1.000
_cell.length_c   1.000
_cell.angle_alpha   90.00
_cell.angle_beta   90.00
_cell.angle_gamma   90.00
#
_symmetry.space_group_name_H-M   'P 1'
#
loop_
_entity.id
_entity.type
_entity.pdbx_description
1 polymer ?
#
loop_
_entity_poly.entity_id
_entity_poly.type
_entity_poly.pdbx_seq_one_letter_code
_entity_poly.pdbx_strand_id
1 'polypeptide(L)'
;MKRTLLLINLLLLSVCVFPQENIEVNYATIKKYVENQSDDYQQLIERFEANDSLLSLNDYALIYYGHSFTPKYKGSMELWKELETLMEEKKWEEAYTQLKECRKKNPVSLKLLIYAVNLASELQREEEVQTYIDKYIKLSSAIISSGDGTSEDTAFKVISVNDEYQILNNVFKVEGLKQQSLVNKCDLMEFESSPYYEGTQIYFDISRSLDYMKDLFK
;
A
#
# COMPACT_ATOMS: atom_id res chain seq x y z
N MET A 1 9.93 -21.18 -12.55
CA MET A 1 9.43 -20.96 -11.15
C MET A 1 10.51 -20.48 -10.16
N LYS A 2 11.63 -21.18 -9.97
CA LYS A 2 12.64 -20.75 -8.97
C LYS A 2 13.40 -19.45 -9.29
N ARG A 3 13.56 -19.06 -10.56
CA ARG A 3 14.32 -17.85 -10.96
C ARG A 3 13.55 -16.55 -10.75
N THR A 4 12.25 -16.52 -10.99
CA THR A 4 11.41 -15.32 -10.82
C THR A 4 11.18 -14.98 -9.34
N LEU A 5 11.00 -16.00 -8.49
CA LEU A 5 10.93 -15.80 -7.04
C LEU A 5 12.25 -15.26 -6.46
N LEU A 6 13.39 -15.64 -7.05
CA LEU A 6 14.71 -15.17 -6.63
C LEU A 6 14.92 -13.68 -7.00
N LEU A 7 14.38 -13.22 -8.13
CA LEU A 7 14.48 -11.82 -8.56
C LEU A 7 13.61 -10.90 -7.68
N ILE A 8 12.41 -11.32 -7.32
CA ILE A 8 11.54 -10.58 -6.39
C ILE A 8 12.19 -10.44 -5.01
N ASN A 9 12.85 -11.50 -4.50
CA ASN A 9 13.59 -11.42 -3.25
C ASN A 9 14.86 -10.56 -3.32
N LEU A 10 15.51 -10.47 -4.47
CA LEU A 10 16.75 -9.69 -4.60
C LEU A 10 16.47 -8.17 -4.73
N LEU A 11 15.37 -7.78 -5.39
CA LEU A 11 15.02 -6.38 -5.57
C LEU A 11 14.46 -5.71 -4.29
N LEU A 12 13.81 -6.49 -3.41
CA LEU A 12 13.29 -5.98 -2.12
C LEU A 12 14.40 -5.73 -1.08
N LEU A 13 15.64 -6.20 -1.32
CA LEU A 13 16.80 -5.96 -0.45
C LEU A 13 17.32 -4.50 -0.49
N SER A 14 16.89 -3.68 -1.46
CA SER A 14 17.38 -2.30 -1.60
C SER A 14 16.57 -1.24 -0.83
N VAL A 15 15.46 -1.61 -0.17
CA VAL A 15 14.57 -0.67 0.53
C VAL A 15 15.16 -0.15 1.87
N CYS A 16 16.21 -0.81 2.40
CA CYS A 16 16.66 -0.57 3.76
C CYS A 16 17.68 0.56 3.97
N VAL A 17 17.99 1.41 2.98
CA VAL A 17 19.01 2.46 3.11
C VAL A 17 18.56 3.80 2.51
N PHE A 18 17.31 4.18 2.66
CA PHE A 18 16.95 5.57 2.40
C PHE A 18 17.04 6.37 3.71
N PRO A 19 17.69 7.54 3.71
CA PRO A 19 17.48 8.48 4.81
C PRO A 19 15.97 8.71 4.89
N GLN A 20 15.39 8.40 6.02
CA GLN A 20 13.95 8.49 6.26
C GLN A 20 13.60 9.98 6.26
N GLU A 21 13.20 10.53 5.10
CA GLU A 21 12.53 11.82 5.06
C GLU A 21 11.17 11.62 5.75
N ASN A 22 11.02 12.21 6.93
CA ASN A 22 9.74 12.18 7.63
C ASN A 22 8.72 13.02 6.87
N ILE A 23 7.61 12.41 6.49
CA ILE A 23 6.48 13.08 5.86
C ILE A 23 5.44 13.42 6.93
N GLU A 24 5.08 14.69 7.03
CA GLU A 24 3.92 15.09 7.82
C GLU A 24 2.61 14.79 7.07
N VAL A 25 1.86 13.82 7.58
CA VAL A 25 0.53 13.47 7.02
C VAL A 25 -0.55 14.25 7.74
N ASN A 26 -1.03 15.33 7.14
CA ASN A 26 -2.14 16.12 7.63
C ASN A 26 -3.41 15.82 6.82
N TYR A 27 -4.28 14.95 7.33
CA TYR A 27 -5.50 14.52 6.64
C TYR A 27 -6.46 15.68 6.32
N ALA A 28 -6.52 16.74 7.13
CA ALA A 28 -7.39 17.89 6.86
C ALA A 28 -6.90 18.69 5.64
N THR A 29 -5.59 18.87 5.52
CA THR A 29 -4.96 19.53 4.37
C THR A 29 -5.12 18.70 3.11
N ILE A 30 -4.87 17.38 3.19
CA ILE A 30 -5.00 16.45 2.07
C ILE A 30 -6.46 16.42 1.58
N LYS A 31 -7.43 16.31 2.50
CA LYS A 31 -8.86 16.35 2.18
C LYS A 31 -9.21 17.61 1.41
N LYS A 32 -8.83 18.77 1.94
CA LYS A 32 -9.08 20.08 1.30
C LYS A 32 -8.47 20.17 -0.11
N TYR A 33 -7.28 19.61 -0.30
CA TYR A 33 -6.64 19.56 -1.62
C TYR A 33 -7.46 18.71 -2.60
N VAL A 34 -7.80 17.47 -2.22
CA VAL A 34 -8.55 16.54 -3.08
C VAL A 34 -9.93 17.09 -3.44
N GLU A 35 -10.63 17.73 -2.47
CA GLU A 35 -11.98 18.28 -2.68
C GLU A 35 -11.98 19.58 -3.51
N ASN A 36 -11.00 20.46 -3.32
CA ASN A 36 -10.96 21.76 -3.99
C ASN A 36 -10.16 21.78 -5.29
N GLN A 37 -9.26 20.82 -5.47
CA GLN A 37 -8.36 20.70 -6.63
C GLN A 37 -8.46 19.29 -7.23
N SER A 38 -9.69 18.84 -7.48
CA SER A 38 -9.96 17.48 -7.95
C SER A 38 -9.26 17.16 -9.27
N ASP A 39 -9.15 18.13 -10.17
CA ASP A 39 -8.49 17.96 -11.48
C ASP A 39 -6.98 17.81 -11.32
N ASP A 40 -6.34 18.57 -10.43
CA ASP A 40 -4.91 18.45 -10.14
C ASP A 40 -4.61 17.09 -9.47
N TYR A 41 -5.47 16.65 -8.56
CA TYR A 41 -5.34 15.33 -7.96
C TYR A 41 -5.53 14.22 -9.00
N GLN A 42 -6.47 14.36 -9.92
CA GLN A 42 -6.68 13.39 -11.00
C GLN A 42 -5.46 13.33 -11.94
N GLN A 43 -4.86 14.48 -12.31
CA GLN A 43 -3.62 14.52 -13.06
C GLN A 43 -2.46 13.84 -12.33
N LEU A 44 -2.39 14.00 -11.01
CA LEU A 44 -1.39 13.31 -10.18
C LEU A 44 -1.55 11.79 -10.23
N ILE A 45 -2.80 11.29 -10.18
CA ILE A 45 -3.10 9.86 -10.35
C ILE A 45 -2.71 9.38 -11.76
N GLU A 46 -2.97 10.15 -12.80
CA GLU A 46 -2.59 9.82 -14.18
C GLU A 46 -1.07 9.73 -14.36
N ARG A 47 -0.32 10.66 -13.77
CA ARG A 47 1.15 10.61 -13.72
C ARG A 47 1.65 9.37 -12.98
N PHE A 48 1.02 9.02 -11.87
CA PHE A 48 1.32 7.77 -11.13
C PHE A 48 1.04 6.53 -11.98
N GLU A 49 -0.11 6.47 -12.66
CA GLU A 49 -0.41 5.34 -13.53
C GLU A 49 0.55 5.24 -14.72
N ALA A 50 1.01 6.37 -15.25
CA ALA A 50 2.04 6.43 -16.28
C ALA A 50 3.48 6.11 -15.78
N ASN A 51 3.65 5.84 -14.48
CA ASN A 51 4.96 5.60 -13.85
C ASN A 51 5.94 6.77 -14.05
N ASP A 52 5.44 8.01 -13.92
CA ASP A 52 6.26 9.22 -14.07
C ASP A 52 7.39 9.24 -13.03
N SER A 53 8.63 9.22 -13.51
CA SER A 53 9.82 9.20 -12.66
C SER A 53 10.10 10.52 -11.92
N LEU A 54 9.40 11.60 -12.27
CA LEU A 54 9.54 12.91 -11.64
C LEU A 54 8.64 13.09 -10.41
N LEU A 55 7.81 12.11 -10.08
CA LEU A 55 7.01 12.14 -8.85
C LEU A 55 7.91 12.06 -7.62
N SER A 56 7.75 13.04 -6.73
CA SER A 56 8.44 13.12 -5.44
C SER A 56 7.80 12.18 -4.40
N LEU A 57 8.47 11.97 -3.28
CA LEU A 57 7.92 11.22 -2.15
C LEU A 57 6.64 11.88 -1.59
N ASN A 58 6.58 13.22 -1.57
CA ASN A 58 5.37 13.95 -1.18
C ASN A 58 4.21 13.76 -2.18
N ASP A 59 4.50 13.64 -3.49
CA ASP A 59 3.48 13.31 -4.48
C ASP A 59 2.92 11.91 -4.22
N TYR A 60 3.78 10.92 -3.93
CA TYR A 60 3.32 9.57 -3.56
C TYR A 60 2.50 9.54 -2.27
N ALA A 61 2.86 10.34 -1.28
CA ALA A 61 2.06 10.50 -0.07
C ALA A 61 0.69 11.12 -0.38
N LEU A 62 0.64 12.19 -1.19
CA LEU A 62 -0.62 12.80 -1.61
C LEU A 62 -1.47 11.85 -2.45
N ILE A 63 -0.87 11.07 -3.36
CA ILE A 63 -1.54 10.02 -4.14
C ILE A 63 -2.17 8.98 -3.21
N TYR A 64 -1.40 8.45 -2.26
CA TYR A 64 -1.83 7.40 -1.35
C TYR A 64 -2.90 7.89 -0.38
N TYR A 65 -2.59 8.89 0.43
CA TYR A 65 -3.51 9.40 1.44
C TYR A 65 -4.73 10.12 0.84
N GLY A 66 -4.54 10.81 -0.29
CA GLY A 66 -5.59 11.51 -1.01
C GLY A 66 -6.66 10.57 -1.54
N HIS A 67 -6.31 9.35 -1.93
CA HIS A 67 -7.29 8.35 -2.36
C HIS A 67 -8.38 8.13 -1.32
N SER A 68 -8.06 8.22 -0.04
CA SER A 68 -9.02 8.04 1.06
C SER A 68 -10.11 9.10 1.15
N PHE A 69 -10.02 10.19 0.38
CA PHE A 69 -11.02 11.25 0.27
C PHE A 69 -11.74 11.26 -1.08
N THR A 70 -11.50 10.27 -1.93
CA THR A 70 -12.22 10.11 -3.20
C THR A 70 -13.50 9.29 -3.01
N PRO A 71 -14.51 9.45 -3.90
CA PRO A 71 -15.72 8.63 -3.86
C PRO A 71 -15.47 7.12 -4.09
N LYS A 72 -14.30 6.76 -4.60
CA LYS A 72 -13.89 5.37 -4.86
C LYS A 72 -13.41 4.66 -3.59
N TYR A 73 -13.01 5.39 -2.56
CA TYR A 73 -12.48 4.80 -1.33
C TYR A 73 -13.53 3.99 -0.59
N LYS A 74 -13.16 2.80 -0.15
CA LYS A 74 -14.03 1.85 0.59
C LYS A 74 -13.43 1.42 1.93
N GLY A 75 -12.41 2.12 2.41
CA GLY A 75 -11.68 1.72 3.62
C GLY A 75 -11.06 0.35 3.47
N SER A 76 -11.14 -0.45 4.54
CA SER A 76 -10.63 -1.83 4.57
C SER A 76 -11.65 -2.87 4.07
N MET A 77 -12.82 -2.45 3.60
CA MET A 77 -13.89 -3.37 3.15
C MET A 77 -13.73 -3.86 1.71
N GLU A 78 -12.67 -3.47 1.02
CA GLU A 78 -12.44 -3.92 -0.35
C GLU A 78 -12.08 -5.40 -0.39
N LEU A 79 -12.91 -6.17 -1.08
CA LEU A 79 -12.73 -7.60 -1.28
C LEU A 79 -12.56 -7.86 -2.78
N TRP A 80 -11.49 -8.54 -3.13
CA TRP A 80 -11.14 -8.88 -4.52
C TRP A 80 -11.38 -10.36 -4.83
N LYS A 81 -12.46 -10.95 -4.30
CA LYS A 81 -12.76 -12.39 -4.34
C LYS A 81 -12.74 -12.98 -5.75
N GLU A 82 -13.34 -12.28 -6.72
CA GLU A 82 -13.36 -12.74 -8.11
C GLU A 82 -11.94 -12.81 -8.69
N LEU A 83 -11.14 -11.78 -8.46
CA LEU A 83 -9.73 -11.74 -8.87
C LEU A 83 -8.94 -12.88 -8.20
N GLU A 84 -9.10 -13.06 -6.90
CA GLU A 84 -8.44 -14.11 -6.13
C GLU A 84 -8.81 -15.50 -6.63
N THR A 85 -10.10 -15.75 -6.90
CA THR A 85 -10.59 -17.02 -7.48
C THR A 85 -9.96 -17.29 -8.86
N LEU A 86 -9.92 -16.30 -9.74
CA LEU A 86 -9.30 -16.44 -11.06
C LEU A 86 -7.80 -16.76 -10.95
N MET A 87 -7.10 -16.15 -9.98
CA MET A 87 -5.69 -16.44 -9.71
C MET A 87 -5.49 -17.86 -9.17
N GLU A 88 -6.33 -18.32 -8.25
CA GLU A 88 -6.31 -19.69 -7.72
C GLU A 88 -6.55 -20.73 -8.82
N GLU A 89 -7.49 -20.44 -9.74
CA GLU A 89 -7.80 -21.27 -10.90
C GLU A 89 -6.74 -21.17 -12.02
N LYS A 90 -5.71 -20.34 -11.86
CA LYS A 90 -4.65 -20.06 -12.84
C LYS A 90 -5.16 -19.53 -14.19
N LYS A 91 -6.27 -18.83 -14.17
CA LYS A 91 -6.84 -18.12 -15.32
C LYS A 91 -6.18 -16.76 -15.50
N TRP A 92 -4.90 -16.78 -15.84
CA TRP A 92 -4.00 -15.60 -15.73
C TRP A 92 -4.46 -14.41 -16.56
N GLU A 93 -4.90 -14.59 -17.80
CA GLU A 93 -5.36 -13.49 -18.67
C GLU A 93 -6.69 -12.89 -18.18
N GLU A 94 -7.62 -13.74 -17.71
CA GLU A 94 -8.88 -13.29 -17.12
C GLU A 94 -8.62 -12.54 -15.80
N ALA A 95 -7.76 -13.10 -14.94
CA ALA A 95 -7.34 -12.47 -13.70
C ALA A 95 -6.66 -11.10 -13.95
N TYR A 96 -5.81 -11.03 -14.98
CA TYR A 96 -5.16 -9.78 -15.35
C TYR A 96 -6.16 -8.72 -15.87
N THR A 97 -7.17 -9.13 -16.60
CA THR A 97 -8.26 -8.25 -17.04
C THR A 97 -9.05 -7.74 -15.84
N GLN A 98 -9.41 -8.62 -14.91
CA GLN A 98 -10.11 -8.27 -13.68
C GLN A 98 -9.26 -7.36 -12.77
N LEU A 99 -7.94 -7.62 -12.69
CA LEU A 99 -7.01 -6.76 -11.96
C LEU A 99 -7.07 -5.30 -12.43
N LYS A 100 -7.11 -5.07 -13.75
CA LYS A 100 -7.20 -3.70 -14.30
C LYS A 100 -8.47 -2.99 -13.83
N GLU A 101 -9.60 -3.69 -13.77
CA GLU A 101 -10.85 -3.11 -13.27
C GLU A 101 -10.79 -2.84 -11.75
N CYS A 102 -10.15 -3.72 -10.98
CA CYS A 102 -9.91 -3.50 -9.55
C CYS A 102 -9.01 -2.27 -9.33
N ARG A 103 -7.92 -2.14 -10.10
CA ARG A 103 -6.99 -1.01 -9.99
C ARG A 103 -7.62 0.34 -10.41
N LYS A 104 -8.57 0.39 -11.33
CA LYS A 104 -9.34 1.60 -11.62
C LYS A 104 -10.14 2.11 -10.42
N LYS A 105 -10.55 1.20 -9.54
CA LYS A 105 -11.28 1.52 -8.30
C LYS A 105 -10.32 1.95 -7.19
N ASN A 106 -9.24 1.21 -7.00
CA ASN A 106 -8.20 1.50 -6.01
C ASN A 106 -6.78 1.37 -6.62
N PRO A 107 -6.26 2.44 -7.24
CA PRO A 107 -4.94 2.41 -7.88
C PRO A 107 -3.79 2.31 -6.87
N VAL A 108 -4.02 2.67 -5.59
CA VAL A 108 -2.98 2.78 -4.55
C VAL A 108 -2.92 1.58 -3.62
N SER A 109 -3.79 0.57 -3.79
CA SER A 109 -3.77 -0.64 -2.97
C SER A 109 -2.47 -1.41 -3.14
N LEU A 110 -1.68 -1.55 -2.07
CA LEU A 110 -0.44 -2.33 -2.08
C LEU A 110 -0.72 -3.80 -2.42
N LYS A 111 -1.84 -4.36 -1.94
CA LYS A 111 -2.25 -5.74 -2.26
C LYS A 111 -2.48 -5.92 -3.77
N LEU A 112 -3.18 -5.00 -4.43
CA LEU A 112 -3.40 -5.06 -5.88
C LEU A 112 -2.10 -4.89 -6.68
N LEU A 113 -1.14 -4.13 -6.18
CA LEU A 113 0.18 -4.03 -6.81
C LEU A 113 0.95 -5.35 -6.71
N ILE A 114 0.91 -6.06 -5.59
CA ILE A 114 1.50 -7.40 -5.48
C ILE A 114 0.80 -8.39 -6.42
N TYR A 115 -0.52 -8.36 -6.54
CA TYR A 115 -1.24 -9.18 -7.52
C TYR A 115 -0.82 -8.83 -8.96
N ALA A 116 -0.61 -7.54 -9.25
CA ALA A 116 -0.14 -7.09 -10.56
C ALA A 116 1.26 -7.64 -10.88
N VAL A 117 2.19 -7.60 -9.92
CA VAL A 117 3.53 -8.20 -10.07
C VAL A 117 3.42 -9.70 -10.37
N ASN A 118 2.62 -10.42 -9.60
CA ASN A 118 2.46 -11.88 -9.77
C ASN A 118 1.86 -12.22 -11.13
N LEU A 119 0.77 -11.55 -11.53
CA LEU A 119 0.09 -11.82 -12.81
C LEU A 119 0.95 -11.41 -14.00
N ALA A 120 1.63 -10.26 -13.95
CA ALA A 120 2.55 -9.85 -15.00
C ALA A 120 3.71 -10.87 -15.15
N SER A 121 4.22 -11.41 -14.03
CA SER A 121 5.24 -12.45 -14.02
C SER A 121 4.77 -13.77 -14.66
N GLU A 122 3.57 -14.26 -14.29
CA GLU A 122 2.99 -15.47 -14.89
C GLU A 122 2.73 -15.29 -16.41
N LEU A 123 2.38 -14.08 -16.82
CA LEU A 123 2.18 -13.71 -18.23
C LEU A 123 3.45 -13.31 -18.97
N GLN A 124 4.62 -13.39 -18.33
CA GLN A 124 5.96 -13.06 -18.88
C GLN A 124 6.06 -11.61 -19.40
N ARG A 125 5.41 -10.66 -18.71
CA ARG A 125 5.39 -9.22 -19.03
C ARG A 125 6.43 -8.48 -18.18
N GLU A 126 7.71 -8.68 -18.47
CA GLU A 126 8.81 -8.22 -17.60
C GLU A 126 8.83 -6.72 -17.32
N GLU A 127 8.52 -5.87 -18.32
CA GLU A 127 8.47 -4.41 -18.14
C GLU A 127 7.35 -3.99 -17.19
N GLU A 128 6.19 -4.67 -17.24
CA GLU A 128 5.08 -4.41 -16.33
C GLU A 128 5.41 -4.87 -14.90
N VAL A 129 6.13 -6.00 -14.75
CA VAL A 129 6.62 -6.46 -13.44
C VAL A 129 7.43 -5.36 -12.78
N GLN A 130 8.42 -4.78 -13.48
CA GLN A 130 9.27 -3.72 -12.94
C GLN A 130 8.44 -2.48 -12.59
N THR A 131 7.53 -2.07 -13.47
CA THR A 131 6.63 -0.93 -13.24
C THR A 131 5.81 -1.09 -11.97
N TYR A 132 5.23 -2.28 -11.73
CA TYR A 132 4.42 -2.52 -10.52
C TYR A 132 5.27 -2.63 -9.25
N ILE A 133 6.48 -3.18 -9.35
CA ILE A 133 7.45 -3.18 -8.24
C ILE A 133 7.83 -1.74 -7.85
N ASP A 134 8.14 -0.89 -8.82
CA ASP A 134 8.50 0.51 -8.57
C ASP A 134 7.37 1.27 -7.88
N LYS A 135 6.12 1.11 -8.36
CA LYS A 135 4.94 1.70 -7.72
C LYS A 135 4.76 1.21 -6.29
N TYR A 136 4.92 -0.10 -6.06
CA TYR A 136 4.82 -0.70 -4.73
C TYR A 136 5.85 -0.11 -3.77
N ILE A 137 7.13 -0.06 -4.18
CA ILE A 137 8.22 0.46 -3.37
C ILE A 137 7.96 1.92 -2.99
N LYS A 138 7.58 2.76 -3.95
CA LYS A 138 7.38 4.19 -3.74
C LYS A 138 6.18 4.50 -2.85
N LEU A 139 5.04 3.79 -3.01
CA LEU A 139 3.91 3.93 -2.09
C LEU A 139 4.24 3.41 -0.69
N SER A 140 4.93 2.26 -0.59
CA SER A 140 5.40 1.75 0.70
C SER A 140 6.35 2.73 1.38
N SER A 141 7.26 3.36 0.61
CA SER A 141 8.14 4.41 1.12
C SER A 141 7.37 5.60 1.69
N ALA A 142 6.29 6.04 1.05
CA ALA A 142 5.44 7.10 1.57
C ALA A 142 4.75 6.71 2.89
N ILE A 143 4.35 5.43 3.04
CA ILE A 143 3.78 4.92 4.30
C ILE A 143 4.82 4.88 5.40
N ILE A 144 5.98 4.27 5.18
CA ILE A 144 7.02 4.13 6.22
C ILE A 144 7.69 5.48 6.58
N SER A 145 7.60 6.48 5.69
CA SER A 145 8.05 7.85 6.00
C SER A 145 7.07 8.66 6.85
N SER A 146 5.88 8.13 7.16
CA SER A 146 4.89 8.82 7.99
C SER A 146 5.11 8.69 9.49
N GLY A 147 6.06 7.85 9.90
CA GLY A 147 6.38 7.58 11.31
C GLY A 147 7.54 6.60 11.44
N ASP A 148 7.75 6.09 12.65
CA ASP A 148 8.72 5.02 12.94
C ASP A 148 8.05 3.74 13.47
N GLY A 149 6.74 3.80 13.71
CA GLY A 149 5.94 2.66 14.20
C GLY A 149 6.21 2.25 15.65
N THR A 150 6.98 3.01 16.42
CA THR A 150 7.38 2.62 17.79
C THR A 150 6.36 2.96 18.86
N SER A 151 5.44 3.88 18.58
CA SER A 151 4.37 4.31 19.48
C SER A 151 3.12 4.74 18.71
N GLU A 152 2.02 5.00 19.42
CA GLU A 152 0.79 5.56 18.82
C GLU A 152 1.04 6.93 18.16
N ASP A 153 1.88 7.77 18.75
CA ASP A 153 2.18 9.12 18.24
C ASP A 153 3.04 9.07 16.97
N THR A 154 3.86 8.05 16.82
CA THR A 154 4.77 7.86 15.69
C THR A 154 4.39 6.66 14.82
N ALA A 155 3.13 6.21 14.92
CA ALA A 155 2.59 5.09 14.15
C ALA A 155 2.69 5.33 12.64
N PHE A 156 2.96 4.27 11.88
CA PHE A 156 2.84 4.31 10.42
C PHE A 156 1.38 4.54 10.03
N LYS A 157 1.11 5.57 9.25
CA LYS A 157 -0.25 5.89 8.83
C LYS A 157 -0.65 5.07 7.61
N VAL A 158 -1.79 4.40 7.68
CA VAL A 158 -2.36 3.63 6.57
C VAL A 158 -3.80 4.01 6.31
N ILE A 159 -4.25 3.83 5.07
CA ILE A 159 -5.65 4.03 4.71
C ILE A 159 -6.44 2.73 4.60
N SER A 160 -5.76 1.57 4.73
CA SER A 160 -6.38 0.25 4.69
C SER A 160 -5.59 -0.73 5.58
N VAL A 161 -6.29 -1.55 6.35
CA VAL A 161 -5.72 -2.65 7.14
C VAL A 161 -4.96 -3.66 6.25
N ASN A 162 -5.40 -3.85 5.00
CA ASN A 162 -4.65 -4.69 4.06
C ASN A 162 -3.22 -4.20 3.83
N ASP A 163 -2.98 -2.87 3.85
CA ASP A 163 -1.66 -2.31 3.61
C ASP A 163 -0.70 -2.54 4.78
N GLU A 164 -1.22 -2.64 6.02
CA GLU A 164 -0.42 -3.06 7.20
C GLU A 164 0.26 -4.39 6.95
N TYR A 165 -0.54 -5.40 6.55
CA TYR A 165 -0.01 -6.73 6.26
C TYR A 165 0.97 -6.73 5.07
N GLN A 166 0.76 -5.84 4.07
CA GLN A 166 1.72 -5.70 2.98
C GLN A 166 3.05 -5.11 3.48
N ILE A 167 3.01 -4.12 4.37
CA ILE A 167 4.22 -3.55 4.99
C ILE A 167 4.91 -4.58 5.88
N LEU A 168 4.18 -5.26 6.77
CA LEU A 168 4.74 -6.28 7.65
C LEU A 168 5.42 -7.40 6.86
N ASN A 169 4.73 -7.97 5.86
CA ASN A 169 5.19 -9.17 5.17
C ASN A 169 6.23 -8.87 4.08
N ASN A 170 6.08 -7.76 3.36
CA ASN A 170 6.89 -7.51 2.16
C ASN A 170 7.99 -6.47 2.38
N VAL A 171 7.80 -5.52 3.31
CA VAL A 171 8.82 -4.50 3.63
C VAL A 171 9.65 -4.96 4.81
N PHE A 172 9.04 -5.20 5.96
CA PHE A 172 9.76 -5.57 7.17
C PHE A 172 10.08 -7.06 7.29
N LYS A 173 9.43 -7.92 6.48
CA LYS A 173 9.63 -9.38 6.52
C LYS A 173 9.42 -9.94 7.93
N VAL A 174 8.36 -9.49 8.58
CA VAL A 174 8.01 -9.92 9.93
C VAL A 174 7.79 -11.43 9.97
N GLU A 175 8.36 -12.09 10.97
CA GLU A 175 8.19 -13.50 11.27
C GLU A 175 7.37 -13.69 12.55
N GLY A 176 6.52 -14.71 12.58
CA GLY A 176 5.78 -15.10 13.77
C GLY A 176 4.86 -14.01 14.31
N LEU A 177 3.91 -13.51 13.47
CA LEU A 177 2.86 -12.60 13.95
C LEU A 177 2.08 -13.27 15.09
N LYS A 178 2.14 -12.69 16.29
CA LYS A 178 1.57 -13.24 17.54
C LYS A 178 0.18 -12.70 17.79
N GLN A 179 0.03 -11.39 17.70
CA GLN A 179 -1.22 -10.71 18.06
C GLN A 179 -1.39 -9.41 17.27
N GLN A 180 -2.65 -9.09 17.01
CA GLN A 180 -3.11 -7.77 16.59
C GLN A 180 -4.09 -7.26 17.63
N SER A 181 -3.91 -6.03 18.08
CA SER A 181 -4.75 -5.39 19.09
C SER A 181 -5.07 -3.96 18.66
N LEU A 182 -6.33 -3.56 18.78
CA LEU A 182 -6.72 -2.16 18.58
C LEU A 182 -6.44 -1.37 19.87
N VAL A 183 -5.55 -0.40 19.79
CA VAL A 183 -5.20 0.53 20.87
C VAL A 183 -5.56 1.94 20.41
N ASN A 184 -6.63 2.52 20.96
CA ASN A 184 -7.20 3.80 20.50
C ASN A 184 -7.56 3.78 19.01
N LYS A 185 -6.75 4.41 18.16
CA LYS A 185 -6.94 4.46 16.71
C LYS A 185 -5.80 3.77 15.94
N CYS A 186 -4.98 3.00 16.66
CA CYS A 186 -3.86 2.27 16.10
C CYS A 186 -4.07 0.77 16.22
N ASP A 187 -3.69 0.04 15.20
CA ASP A 187 -3.45 -1.39 15.30
C ASP A 187 -2.02 -1.61 15.80
N LEU A 188 -1.90 -2.29 16.94
CA LEU A 188 -0.64 -2.78 17.49
C LEU A 188 -0.43 -4.21 17.01
N MET A 189 0.65 -4.41 16.23
CA MET A 189 1.08 -5.70 15.73
C MET A 189 2.26 -6.21 16.54
N GLU A 190 2.11 -7.38 17.19
CA GLU A 190 3.17 -8.04 17.95
C GLU A 190 3.68 -9.26 17.17
N PHE A 191 5.00 -9.44 17.10
CA PHE A 191 5.62 -10.50 16.31
C PHE A 191 6.92 -11.02 16.97
N GLU A 192 7.53 -12.06 16.41
CA GLU A 192 8.75 -12.67 16.96
C GLU A 192 10.00 -11.90 16.57
N SER A 193 10.16 -11.64 15.30
CA SER A 193 11.34 -10.97 14.76
C SER A 193 11.08 -10.31 13.42
N SER A 194 11.99 -9.43 13.03
CA SER A 194 12.08 -8.88 11.69
C SER A 194 13.56 -8.60 11.36
N PRO A 195 14.02 -8.92 10.13
CA PRO A 195 15.37 -8.56 9.71
C PRO A 195 15.52 -7.08 9.34
N TYR A 196 14.41 -6.34 9.19
CA TYR A 196 14.39 -4.97 8.66
C TYR A 196 13.67 -3.97 9.55
N TYR A 197 13.27 -4.36 10.76
CA TYR A 197 12.65 -3.49 11.75
C TYR A 197 13.17 -3.86 13.15
N GLU A 198 13.63 -2.87 13.90
CA GLU A 198 14.08 -3.06 15.26
C GLU A 198 12.89 -3.15 16.21
N GLY A 199 12.83 -4.21 17.03
CA GLY A 199 11.75 -4.45 17.96
C GLY A 199 10.83 -5.60 17.56
N THR A 200 9.81 -5.83 18.37
CA THR A 200 8.83 -6.91 18.23
C THR A 200 7.38 -6.40 18.21
N GLN A 201 7.22 -5.10 18.06
CA GLN A 201 5.92 -4.42 18.03
C GLN A 201 5.96 -3.29 17.02
N ILE A 202 4.87 -3.12 16.26
CA ILE A 202 4.69 -2.01 15.31
C ILE A 202 3.27 -1.45 15.49
N TYR A 203 3.17 -0.12 15.53
CA TYR A 203 1.91 0.60 15.54
C TYR A 203 1.56 1.11 14.13
N PHE A 204 0.31 0.86 13.71
CA PHE A 204 -0.28 1.44 12.50
C PHE A 204 -1.46 2.34 12.87
N ASP A 205 -1.43 3.60 12.49
CA ASP A 205 -2.57 4.53 12.62
C ASP A 205 -3.61 4.22 11.53
N ILE A 206 -4.74 3.65 11.94
CA ILE A 206 -5.90 3.31 11.10
C ILE A 206 -7.05 4.31 11.25
N SER A 207 -6.79 5.47 11.83
CA SER A 207 -7.80 6.49 12.11
C SER A 207 -8.66 6.81 10.89
N ARG A 208 -8.04 6.87 9.71
CA ARG A 208 -8.74 7.19 8.46
C ARG A 208 -9.76 6.10 8.04
N SER A 209 -9.40 4.83 8.23
CA SER A 209 -10.30 3.70 7.99
C SER A 209 -11.46 3.68 9.00
N LEU A 210 -11.16 3.94 10.27
CA LEU A 210 -12.17 4.02 11.33
C LEU A 210 -13.14 5.19 11.11
N ASP A 211 -12.65 6.36 10.72
CA ASP A 211 -13.48 7.52 10.44
C ASP A 211 -14.42 7.26 9.24
N TYR A 212 -13.92 6.61 8.17
CA TYR A 212 -14.76 6.19 7.05
C TYR A 212 -15.88 5.24 7.51
N MET A 213 -15.55 4.24 8.33
CA MET A 213 -16.54 3.31 8.87
C MET A 213 -17.62 4.02 9.68
N LYS A 214 -17.24 4.97 10.55
CA LYS A 214 -18.21 5.77 11.32
C LYS A 214 -19.16 6.57 10.43
N ASP A 215 -18.67 7.09 9.30
CA ASP A 215 -19.49 7.89 8.39
C ASP A 215 -20.49 7.04 7.60
N LEU A 216 -20.22 5.75 7.38
CA LEU A 216 -21.14 4.80 6.75
C LEU A 216 -22.36 4.44 7.64
N PHE A 217 -22.21 4.55 8.96
CA PHE A 217 -23.26 4.17 9.93
C PHE A 217 -24.01 5.37 10.55
N LYS A 218 -23.80 6.58 9.99
CA LYS A 218 -24.58 7.78 10.32
C LYS A 218 -25.78 7.94 9.40
#